data_068ef66b265d81cfde1a5b339756b514
#
_entry.id   068ef66b265d81cfde1a5b339756b514
#
_cell.length_a   1.000
_cell.length_b   1.000
_cell.length_c   1.000
_cell.angle_alpha   90.00
_cell.angle_beta   90.00
_cell.angle_gamma   90.00
#
_symmetry.space_group_name_H-M   'P 1'
#
loop_
_entity.id
_entity.type
_entity.pdbx_description
1 polymer ?
#
loop_
_entity_poly.entity_id
_entity_poly.type
_entity_poly.pdbx_seq_one_letter_code
_entity_poly.pdbx_strand_id
1 'polypeptide(L)'
;MFKTLYARIAIYSITVILFSALISFVLTNVYYHYNLKASNDAKIMKTLKEARQYEQSAKPTHIQQYFKHLGQMNYQIMTVDQKGHKTFYGEPFREDTLSQNAINNVLNNKDYHGIKDKPFALFVTGFFDNVTDNTVGINFKTKDGSIAVFMRPDIGETFSEFRIFLAVLLMLLLFISISLVIASTYSIIRPVKKLKLATERLIDGDFETPIKQTRKDEIGTLQYHFNKMRESLGQVDQMRQHFVQNVSHEIKTPLTHIHHLLSELQQTSDKTLRQQYINDIYTITTQLSGLTTELLLLSELDNHQHLLFDDKIKVDQLIKDIIRHEQFAADEKSLIILADLESINFLGNQRLLHQALSNLLINAIKYTDVGGAIDIALQHSHNNIIFTISNDGSPISPQAEARLFERFYKVSKHDNSNGLGLAITKSIIELHHGTIQFTQSNEYVTTFTITLPNNSH
;
A
#
# COMPACT_ATOMS: atom_id res chain seq x y z
N MET A 1 24.08 -15.71 -1.27
CA MET A 1 22.61 -15.76 -1.29
C MET A 1 22.06 -14.43 -1.75
N PHE A 2 21.13 -14.38 -2.68
CA PHE A 2 20.70 -13.19 -3.44
C PHE A 2 20.18 -12.08 -2.51
N LYS A 3 20.90 -10.94 -2.46
CA LYS A 3 20.60 -9.84 -1.51
C LYS A 3 19.49 -8.89 -2.01
N THR A 4 19.12 -8.94 -3.30
CA THR A 4 18.16 -8.00 -3.88
C THR A 4 16.77 -8.62 -4.04
N LEU A 5 15.71 -7.85 -3.83
CA LEU A 5 14.31 -8.25 -4.07
C LEU A 5 14.09 -8.68 -5.52
N TYR A 6 14.75 -8.00 -6.47
CA TYR A 6 14.74 -8.35 -7.89
C TYR A 6 15.17 -9.80 -8.12
N ALA A 7 16.36 -10.18 -7.61
CA ALA A 7 16.88 -11.53 -7.79
C ALA A 7 15.97 -12.59 -7.15
N ARG A 8 15.38 -12.31 -5.98
CA ARG A 8 14.47 -13.24 -5.31
C ARG A 8 13.19 -13.47 -6.12
N ILE A 9 12.51 -12.42 -6.57
CA ILE A 9 11.27 -12.55 -7.35
C ILE A 9 11.56 -13.25 -8.69
N ALA A 10 12.63 -12.87 -9.40
CA ALA A 10 13.00 -13.50 -10.66
C ALA A 10 13.27 -14.99 -10.48
N ILE A 11 14.03 -15.37 -9.46
CA ILE A 11 14.34 -16.78 -9.16
C ILE A 11 13.10 -17.55 -8.78
N TYR A 12 12.24 -17.03 -7.90
CA TYR A 12 10.98 -17.69 -7.55
C TYR A 12 10.10 -17.93 -8.79
N SER A 13 9.97 -16.93 -9.66
CA SER A 13 9.18 -17.07 -10.89
C SER A 13 9.78 -18.09 -11.86
N ILE A 14 11.09 -18.08 -12.04
CA ILE A 14 11.79 -19.08 -12.88
C ILE A 14 11.63 -20.49 -12.27
N THR A 15 11.80 -20.62 -10.95
CA THR A 15 11.61 -21.92 -10.26
C THR A 15 10.18 -22.44 -10.44
N VAL A 16 9.17 -21.57 -10.33
CA VAL A 16 7.77 -21.96 -10.57
C VAL A 16 7.56 -22.43 -12.00
N ILE A 17 8.15 -21.78 -13.01
CA ILE A 17 8.05 -22.19 -14.42
C ILE A 17 8.67 -23.58 -14.62
N LEU A 18 9.89 -23.79 -14.11
CA LEU A 18 10.58 -25.08 -14.23
C LEU A 18 9.83 -26.20 -13.50
N PHE A 19 9.33 -25.93 -12.30
CA PHE A 19 8.57 -26.89 -11.53
C PHE A 19 7.22 -27.24 -12.19
N SER A 20 6.54 -26.23 -12.74
CA SER A 20 5.31 -26.42 -13.52
C SER A 20 5.55 -27.28 -14.77
N ALA A 21 6.68 -27.06 -15.48
CA ALA A 21 7.07 -27.87 -16.64
C ALA A 21 7.32 -29.33 -16.23
N LEU A 22 8.01 -29.56 -15.11
CA LEU A 22 8.26 -30.90 -14.58
C LEU A 22 6.95 -31.62 -14.21
N ILE A 23 6.07 -30.95 -13.49
CA ILE A 23 4.74 -31.51 -13.12
C ILE A 23 3.95 -31.85 -14.39
N SER A 24 3.90 -30.94 -15.36
CA SER A 24 3.20 -31.16 -16.62
C SER A 24 3.74 -32.37 -17.37
N PHE A 25 5.05 -32.54 -17.41
CA PHE A 25 5.68 -33.73 -17.99
C PHE A 25 5.24 -35.03 -17.28
N VAL A 26 5.29 -35.06 -15.96
CA VAL A 26 4.86 -36.22 -15.17
C VAL A 26 3.39 -36.55 -15.39
N LEU A 27 2.51 -35.53 -15.33
CA LEU A 27 1.06 -35.71 -15.55
C LEU A 27 0.76 -36.23 -16.97
N THR A 28 1.47 -35.69 -17.98
CA THR A 28 1.32 -36.16 -19.37
C THR A 28 1.78 -37.62 -19.52
N ASN A 29 2.86 -38.03 -18.84
CA ASN A 29 3.32 -39.41 -18.85
C ASN A 29 2.29 -40.37 -18.16
N VAL A 30 1.71 -39.94 -17.05
CA VAL A 30 0.62 -40.65 -16.38
C VAL A 30 -0.58 -40.79 -17.32
N TYR A 31 -1.00 -39.68 -17.96
CA TYR A 31 -2.11 -39.69 -18.91
C TYR A 31 -1.87 -40.65 -20.10
N TYR A 32 -0.65 -40.64 -20.67
CA TYR A 32 -0.23 -41.60 -21.71
C TYR A 32 -0.39 -43.04 -21.22
N HIS A 33 0.12 -43.33 -20.04
CA HIS A 33 0.12 -44.71 -19.50
C HIS A 33 -1.30 -45.25 -19.31
N TYR A 34 -2.25 -44.45 -18.76
CA TYR A 34 -3.61 -44.91 -18.48
C TYR A 34 -4.55 -44.86 -19.68
N ASN A 35 -4.38 -43.90 -20.59
CA ASN A 35 -5.36 -43.67 -21.66
C ASN A 35 -4.84 -44.01 -23.06
N LEU A 36 -3.61 -43.61 -23.42
CA LEU A 36 -3.14 -43.69 -24.80
C LEU A 36 -2.44 -45.02 -25.11
N LYS A 37 -1.79 -45.64 -24.15
CA LYS A 37 -0.99 -46.83 -24.28
C LYS A 37 -1.80 -48.03 -24.82
N ALA A 38 -2.97 -48.28 -24.23
CA ALA A 38 -3.87 -49.35 -24.69
C ALA A 38 -4.42 -49.10 -26.11
N SER A 39 -4.73 -47.85 -26.44
CA SER A 39 -5.15 -47.45 -27.78
C SER A 39 -4.06 -47.64 -28.84
N ASN A 40 -2.81 -47.29 -28.48
CA ASN A 40 -1.66 -47.48 -29.35
C ASN A 40 -1.37 -48.97 -29.61
N ASP A 41 -1.39 -49.80 -28.56
CA ASP A 41 -1.24 -51.26 -28.66
C ASP A 41 -2.30 -51.86 -29.61
N ALA A 42 -3.60 -51.48 -29.43
CA ALA A 42 -4.67 -51.97 -30.25
C ALA A 42 -4.54 -51.58 -31.75
N LYS A 43 -4.08 -50.35 -32.04
CA LYS A 43 -3.79 -49.92 -33.42
C LYS A 43 -2.74 -50.74 -34.09
N ILE A 44 -1.59 -50.94 -33.43
CA ILE A 44 -0.44 -51.69 -33.97
C ILE A 44 -0.84 -53.18 -34.11
N MET A 45 -1.54 -53.72 -33.11
CA MET A 45 -2.08 -55.12 -33.18
C MET A 45 -3.02 -55.29 -34.36
N LYS A 46 -3.90 -54.33 -34.63
CA LYS A 46 -4.77 -54.36 -35.82
C LYS A 46 -3.97 -54.39 -37.11
N THR A 47 -2.97 -53.54 -37.27
CA THR A 47 -2.09 -53.52 -38.43
C THR A 47 -1.35 -54.82 -38.61
N LEU A 48 -0.86 -55.43 -37.52
CA LEU A 48 -0.13 -56.69 -37.59
C LEU A 48 -1.10 -57.88 -37.94
N LYS A 49 -2.36 -57.85 -37.47
CA LYS A 49 -3.39 -58.83 -37.86
C LYS A 49 -3.81 -58.68 -39.33
N GLU A 50 -3.91 -57.47 -39.84
CA GLU A 50 -4.16 -57.17 -41.25
C GLU A 50 -3.00 -57.70 -42.12
N ALA A 51 -1.76 -57.46 -41.69
CA ALA A 51 -0.56 -58.00 -42.32
C ALA A 51 -0.56 -59.51 -42.40
N ARG A 52 -1.01 -60.21 -41.34
CA ARG A 52 -1.16 -61.70 -41.36
C ARG A 52 -2.28 -62.13 -42.30
N GLN A 53 -3.41 -61.42 -42.33
CA GLN A 53 -4.51 -61.76 -43.22
C GLN A 53 -4.12 -61.57 -44.70
N TYR A 54 -3.36 -60.52 -45.02
CA TYR A 54 -2.82 -60.31 -46.36
C TYR A 54 -1.88 -61.43 -46.76
N GLU A 55 -0.93 -61.83 -45.91
CA GLU A 55 -0.03 -62.97 -46.16
C GLU A 55 -0.81 -64.26 -46.47
N GLN A 56 -1.83 -64.58 -45.69
CA GLN A 56 -2.69 -65.76 -45.87
C GLN A 56 -3.47 -65.75 -47.19
N SER A 57 -3.95 -64.58 -47.64
CA SER A 57 -4.75 -64.46 -48.87
C SER A 57 -3.90 -64.33 -50.14
N ALA A 58 -2.84 -63.55 -50.11
CA ALA A 58 -2.02 -63.27 -51.26
C ALA A 58 -0.90 -64.32 -51.51
N LYS A 59 -0.59 -65.17 -50.50
CA LYS A 59 0.48 -66.22 -50.56
C LYS A 59 1.76 -65.70 -51.17
N PRO A 60 2.38 -64.64 -50.62
CA PRO A 60 3.61 -64.08 -51.19
C PRO A 60 4.69 -65.13 -51.28
N THR A 61 5.43 -65.14 -52.38
CA THR A 61 6.44 -66.14 -52.70
C THR A 61 7.58 -66.16 -51.68
N HIS A 62 7.83 -65.00 -51.05
CA HIS A 62 8.87 -64.84 -50.01
C HIS A 62 8.38 -63.91 -48.90
N ILE A 63 8.00 -64.49 -47.76
CA ILE A 63 7.50 -63.77 -46.57
C ILE A 63 8.55 -62.79 -46.02
N GLN A 64 9.86 -63.09 -46.18
CA GLN A 64 10.94 -62.23 -45.75
C GLN A 64 10.97 -60.88 -46.52
N GLN A 65 10.63 -60.89 -47.82
CA GLN A 65 10.52 -59.67 -48.63
C GLN A 65 9.35 -58.80 -48.15
N TYR A 66 8.27 -59.45 -47.73
CA TYR A 66 7.10 -58.74 -47.14
C TYR A 66 7.46 -58.03 -45.84
N PHE A 67 8.17 -58.70 -44.93
CA PHE A 67 8.65 -58.07 -43.68
C PHE A 67 9.68 -56.99 -43.97
N LYS A 68 10.56 -57.17 -44.96
CA LYS A 68 11.48 -56.12 -45.39
C LYS A 68 10.76 -54.88 -45.89
N HIS A 69 9.66 -55.10 -46.65
CA HIS A 69 8.84 -53.99 -47.14
C HIS A 69 8.09 -53.27 -46.02
N LEU A 70 7.53 -54.00 -45.04
CA LEU A 70 6.94 -53.36 -43.83
C LEU A 70 8.00 -52.59 -43.04
N GLY A 71 9.23 -53.08 -42.94
CA GLY A 71 10.35 -52.38 -42.37
C GLY A 71 10.64 -51.04 -43.07
N GLN A 72 10.56 -51.04 -44.42
CA GLN A 72 10.71 -49.81 -45.21
C GLN A 72 9.55 -48.83 -45.06
N MET A 73 8.40 -49.28 -44.52
CA MET A 73 7.20 -48.50 -44.19
C MET A 73 7.24 -47.98 -42.73
N ASN A 74 8.43 -47.81 -42.18
CA ASN A 74 8.65 -47.29 -40.81
C ASN A 74 8.09 -48.19 -39.68
N TYR A 75 8.21 -49.54 -39.88
CA TYR A 75 7.97 -50.47 -38.79
C TYR A 75 9.30 -51.17 -38.39
N GLN A 76 9.49 -51.35 -37.10
CA GLN A 76 10.52 -52.24 -36.55
C GLN A 76 9.89 -53.61 -36.31
N ILE A 77 10.47 -54.64 -36.95
CA ILE A 77 9.94 -55.97 -36.88
C ILE A 77 11.06 -56.90 -36.42
N MET A 78 10.73 -57.79 -35.47
CA MET A 78 11.56 -58.93 -35.11
C MET A 78 10.73 -60.19 -35.37
N THR A 79 11.34 -61.14 -36.10
CA THR A 79 10.77 -62.45 -36.31
C THR A 79 11.62 -63.50 -35.63
N VAL A 80 10.96 -64.51 -35.04
CA VAL A 80 11.62 -65.65 -34.37
C VAL A 80 10.99 -66.95 -34.89
N ASP A 81 11.83 -67.82 -35.44
CA ASP A 81 11.42 -69.12 -35.91
C ASP A 81 11.31 -70.16 -34.77
N GLN A 82 10.84 -71.36 -35.07
CA GLN A 82 10.72 -72.46 -34.10
C GLN A 82 12.06 -72.94 -33.53
N LYS A 83 13.18 -72.63 -34.23
CA LYS A 83 14.55 -72.97 -33.77
C LYS A 83 15.14 -71.86 -32.92
N GLY A 84 14.43 -70.71 -32.71
CA GLY A 84 14.91 -69.59 -31.94
C GLY A 84 15.78 -68.61 -32.72
N HIS A 85 15.90 -68.72 -34.06
CA HIS A 85 16.64 -67.76 -34.85
C HIS A 85 15.87 -66.48 -34.98
N LYS A 86 16.51 -65.37 -34.59
CA LYS A 86 15.94 -64.01 -34.65
C LYS A 86 16.38 -63.30 -35.93
N THR A 87 15.41 -62.68 -36.63
CA THR A 87 15.70 -61.84 -37.80
C THR A 87 15.00 -60.50 -37.60
N PHE A 88 15.72 -59.42 -37.88
CA PHE A 88 15.24 -58.04 -37.71
C PHE A 88 15.01 -57.38 -39.07
N TYR A 89 13.96 -56.56 -39.17
CA TYR A 89 13.59 -55.79 -40.35
C TYR A 89 13.21 -54.36 -39.92
N GLY A 90 13.58 -53.36 -40.76
CA GLY A 90 13.46 -51.97 -40.45
C GLY A 90 14.66 -51.45 -39.64
N GLU A 91 14.50 -50.34 -38.96
CA GLU A 91 15.54 -49.81 -38.09
C GLU A 91 15.85 -50.73 -36.89
N PRO A 92 17.08 -50.77 -36.39
CA PRO A 92 17.45 -51.65 -35.31
C PRO A 92 16.79 -51.30 -34.00
N PHE A 93 16.44 -52.29 -33.24
CA PHE A 93 16.09 -52.11 -31.82
C PHE A 93 17.32 -51.73 -31.02
N ARG A 94 17.18 -50.84 -30.05
CA ARG A 94 18.27 -50.42 -29.16
C ARG A 94 18.77 -51.59 -28.30
N GLU A 95 17.81 -52.38 -27.78
CA GLU A 95 18.09 -53.54 -26.92
C GLU A 95 17.08 -54.67 -27.18
N ASP A 96 17.56 -55.89 -27.12
CA ASP A 96 16.72 -57.10 -27.18
C ASP A 96 16.41 -57.60 -25.78
N THR A 97 15.26 -57.18 -25.26
CA THR A 97 14.79 -57.43 -23.89
C THR A 97 13.68 -58.46 -23.83
N LEU A 98 13.21 -58.99 -25.00
CA LEU A 98 12.09 -59.91 -25.08
C LEU A 98 12.41 -61.26 -24.43
N SER A 99 11.57 -61.67 -23.48
CA SER A 99 11.77 -62.94 -22.78
C SER A 99 11.42 -64.18 -23.66
N GLN A 100 12.15 -65.26 -23.45
CA GLN A 100 11.87 -66.54 -24.17
C GLN A 100 10.45 -67.02 -23.93
N ASN A 101 9.86 -66.78 -22.76
CA ASN A 101 8.47 -67.13 -22.46
C ASN A 101 7.50 -66.35 -23.35
N ALA A 102 7.72 -65.07 -23.63
CA ALA A 102 6.91 -64.29 -24.54
C ALA A 102 6.98 -64.82 -25.98
N ILE A 103 8.16 -65.17 -26.44
CA ILE A 103 8.37 -65.77 -27.76
C ILE A 103 7.58 -67.10 -27.86
N ASN A 104 7.73 -67.99 -26.89
CA ASN A 104 7.05 -69.29 -26.86
C ASN A 104 5.51 -69.16 -26.81
N ASN A 105 5.00 -68.15 -26.07
CA ASN A 105 3.56 -67.86 -26.02
C ASN A 105 3.04 -67.44 -27.40
N VAL A 106 3.77 -66.61 -28.13
CA VAL A 106 3.38 -66.18 -29.48
C VAL A 106 3.45 -67.32 -30.47
N LEU A 107 4.45 -68.19 -30.43
CA LEU A 107 4.53 -69.40 -31.24
C LEU A 107 3.36 -70.33 -30.98
N ASN A 108 2.84 -70.36 -29.74
CA ASN A 108 1.63 -71.14 -29.33
C ASN A 108 0.29 -70.39 -29.59
N ASN A 109 0.25 -69.43 -30.52
CA ASN A 109 -0.91 -68.64 -30.92
C ASN A 109 -1.51 -67.74 -29.83
N LYS A 110 -0.73 -67.30 -28.83
CA LYS A 110 -1.16 -66.27 -27.88
C LYS A 110 -0.68 -64.91 -28.38
N ASP A 111 -1.59 -63.95 -28.50
CA ASP A 111 -1.24 -62.59 -28.83
C ASP A 111 -0.38 -61.97 -27.71
N TYR A 112 0.67 -61.22 -28.10
CA TYR A 112 1.57 -60.50 -27.18
C TYR A 112 1.29 -59.00 -27.22
N HIS A 113 1.06 -58.40 -26.05
CA HIS A 113 0.66 -57.01 -25.85
C HIS A 113 1.70 -56.25 -25.06
N GLY A 114 2.99 -56.32 -25.45
CA GLY A 114 4.09 -55.72 -24.71
C GLY A 114 4.00 -54.23 -24.55
N ILE A 115 3.38 -53.51 -25.53
CA ILE A 115 3.14 -52.07 -25.42
C ILE A 115 2.16 -51.75 -24.29
N LYS A 116 1.04 -52.50 -24.25
CA LYS A 116 -0.01 -52.34 -23.23
C LYS A 116 0.46 -52.77 -21.84
N ASP A 117 1.19 -53.87 -21.76
CA ASP A 117 1.53 -54.56 -20.51
C ASP A 117 2.84 -54.02 -19.89
N LYS A 118 3.56 -53.14 -20.59
CA LYS A 118 4.81 -52.53 -20.08
C LYS A 118 4.57 -51.79 -18.75
N PRO A 119 5.41 -52.02 -17.71
CA PRO A 119 5.23 -51.36 -16.43
C PRO A 119 5.36 -49.84 -16.53
N PHE A 120 4.76 -49.11 -15.60
CA PHE A 120 4.84 -47.66 -15.51
C PHE A 120 6.24 -47.24 -15.09
N ALA A 121 6.82 -46.26 -15.80
CA ALA A 121 8.04 -45.61 -15.44
C ALA A 121 7.83 -44.09 -15.42
N LEU A 122 8.20 -43.44 -14.31
CA LEU A 122 7.87 -42.04 -14.07
C LEU A 122 8.53 -41.06 -15.06
N PHE A 123 9.75 -41.36 -15.50
CA PHE A 123 10.53 -40.47 -16.36
C PHE A 123 10.80 -41.03 -17.76
N VAL A 124 10.41 -42.26 -18.03
CA VAL A 124 10.58 -42.90 -19.34
C VAL A 124 9.23 -43.07 -19.97
N THR A 125 8.93 -42.28 -20.99
CA THR A 125 7.72 -42.48 -21.78
C THR A 125 7.86 -43.79 -22.55
N GLY A 126 7.04 -44.78 -22.18
CA GLY A 126 6.99 -46.06 -22.90
C GLY A 126 6.79 -45.91 -24.41
N PHE A 127 6.25 -44.78 -24.87
CA PHE A 127 6.09 -44.44 -26.27
C PHE A 127 7.44 -44.40 -27.03
N PHE A 128 8.48 -43.85 -26.42
CA PHE A 128 9.79 -43.69 -27.06
C PHE A 128 10.81 -44.80 -26.77
N ASP A 129 10.41 -45.78 -25.94
CA ASP A 129 11.33 -46.83 -25.53
C ASP A 129 11.51 -47.87 -26.65
N ASN A 130 12.67 -47.83 -27.34
CA ASN A 130 12.99 -48.65 -28.50
C ASN A 130 13.62 -50.00 -28.09
N VAL A 131 12.82 -50.88 -27.51
CA VAL A 131 13.23 -52.22 -27.05
C VAL A 131 12.24 -53.26 -27.55
N THR A 132 12.71 -54.52 -27.69
CA THR A 132 11.91 -55.60 -28.27
C THR A 132 10.69 -56.02 -27.41
N ASP A 133 10.74 -55.82 -26.10
CA ASP A 133 9.60 -56.07 -25.23
C ASP A 133 8.44 -55.05 -25.39
N ASN A 134 8.74 -53.88 -25.97
CA ASN A 134 7.76 -52.81 -26.25
C ASN A 134 7.16 -52.96 -27.66
N THR A 135 6.72 -54.15 -28.00
CA THR A 135 6.13 -54.51 -29.29
C THR A 135 4.78 -55.21 -29.10
N VAL A 136 4.01 -55.37 -30.17
CA VAL A 136 2.94 -56.33 -30.25
C VAL A 136 3.39 -57.55 -31.02
N GLY A 137 2.90 -58.73 -30.66
CA GLY A 137 3.36 -59.98 -31.31
C GLY A 137 2.23 -60.98 -31.62
N ILE A 138 2.27 -61.57 -32.79
CA ILE A 138 1.35 -62.66 -33.18
C ILE A 138 2.09 -63.74 -33.97
N ASN A 139 1.49 -64.88 -34.05
CA ASN A 139 2.01 -66.04 -34.82
C ASN A 139 1.60 -65.93 -36.31
N PHE A 140 2.57 -66.15 -37.20
CA PHE A 140 2.37 -66.32 -38.63
C PHE A 140 2.62 -67.81 -38.98
N LYS A 141 1.70 -68.43 -39.69
CA LYS A 141 1.84 -69.81 -40.21
C LYS A 141 2.39 -69.75 -41.63
N THR A 142 3.64 -70.14 -41.81
CA THR A 142 4.29 -70.17 -43.10
C THR A 142 4.45 -71.61 -43.60
N LYS A 143 4.90 -71.78 -44.85
CA LYS A 143 5.16 -73.08 -45.42
C LYS A 143 6.23 -73.88 -44.66
N ASP A 144 7.17 -73.14 -44.03
CA ASP A 144 8.31 -73.70 -43.32
C ASP A 144 8.08 -73.85 -41.80
N GLY A 145 6.85 -73.58 -41.33
CA GLY A 145 6.50 -73.70 -39.92
C GLY A 145 5.87 -72.40 -39.34
N SER A 146 5.78 -72.31 -38.03
CA SER A 146 5.29 -71.13 -37.31
C SER A 146 6.40 -70.15 -37.02
N ILE A 147 6.15 -68.88 -37.23
CA ILE A 147 7.07 -67.77 -36.95
C ILE A 147 6.36 -66.78 -36.00
N ALA A 148 7.00 -66.45 -34.86
CA ALA A 148 6.57 -65.37 -34.01
C ALA A 148 7.03 -64.05 -34.60
N VAL A 149 6.09 -63.13 -34.84
CA VAL A 149 6.38 -61.80 -35.42
C VAL A 149 6.03 -60.73 -34.38
N PHE A 150 7.01 -59.94 -34.02
CA PHE A 150 6.88 -58.83 -33.11
C PHE A 150 7.06 -57.51 -33.86
N MET A 151 6.16 -56.56 -33.69
CA MET A 151 6.14 -55.35 -34.46
C MET A 151 5.87 -54.11 -33.59
N ARG A 152 6.51 -53.00 -33.92
CA ARG A 152 6.17 -51.65 -33.44
C ARG A 152 6.42 -50.64 -34.55
N PRO A 153 5.84 -49.45 -34.52
CA PRO A 153 6.22 -48.38 -35.41
C PRO A 153 7.63 -47.86 -35.05
N ASP A 154 8.41 -47.49 -36.08
CA ASP A 154 9.60 -46.71 -35.87
C ASP A 154 9.24 -45.26 -35.54
N ILE A 155 9.27 -44.97 -34.27
CA ILE A 155 8.94 -43.63 -33.75
C ILE A 155 10.03 -42.63 -34.07
N GLY A 156 11.28 -43.09 -34.17
CA GLY A 156 12.42 -42.24 -34.49
C GLY A 156 12.26 -41.53 -35.83
N GLU A 157 11.94 -42.31 -36.89
CA GLU A 157 11.74 -41.80 -38.22
C GLU A 157 10.36 -41.12 -38.36
N THR A 158 9.28 -41.81 -37.94
CA THR A 158 7.91 -41.33 -38.11
C THR A 158 7.63 -39.98 -37.45
N PHE A 159 8.31 -39.68 -36.34
CA PHE A 159 8.10 -38.48 -35.54
C PHE A 159 9.33 -37.58 -35.44
N SER A 160 10.36 -37.77 -36.30
CA SER A 160 11.60 -37.01 -36.26
C SER A 160 11.38 -35.49 -36.39
N GLU A 161 10.57 -35.05 -37.37
CA GLU A 161 10.23 -33.66 -37.59
C GLU A 161 9.39 -33.09 -36.43
N PHE A 162 8.40 -33.86 -35.94
CA PHE A 162 7.58 -33.45 -34.80
C PHE A 162 8.40 -33.31 -33.52
N ARG A 163 9.39 -34.14 -33.28
CA ARG A 163 10.32 -34.07 -32.15
C ARG A 163 11.14 -32.79 -32.19
N ILE A 164 11.66 -32.42 -33.40
CA ILE A 164 12.39 -31.15 -33.59
C ILE A 164 11.43 -29.96 -33.38
N PHE A 165 10.26 -30.01 -33.97
CA PHE A 165 9.22 -28.98 -33.77
C PHE A 165 8.89 -28.79 -32.29
N LEU A 166 8.66 -29.86 -31.54
CA LEU A 166 8.35 -29.83 -30.12
C LEU A 166 9.52 -29.29 -29.30
N ALA A 167 10.76 -29.69 -29.61
CA ALA A 167 11.95 -29.18 -28.93
C ALA A 167 12.13 -27.68 -29.14
N VAL A 168 11.96 -27.20 -30.38
CA VAL A 168 12.03 -25.75 -30.69
C VAL A 168 10.89 -25.00 -30.00
N LEU A 169 9.66 -25.52 -30.01
CA LEU A 169 8.51 -24.94 -29.33
C LEU A 169 8.77 -24.78 -27.81
N LEU A 170 9.24 -25.82 -27.15
CA LEU A 170 9.56 -25.80 -25.73
C LEU A 170 10.70 -24.83 -25.42
N MET A 171 11.74 -24.80 -26.23
CA MET A 171 12.87 -23.86 -26.07
C MET A 171 12.40 -22.40 -26.19
N LEU A 172 11.60 -22.09 -27.22
CA LEU A 172 11.04 -20.76 -27.40
C LEU A 172 10.09 -20.36 -26.25
N LEU A 173 9.25 -21.28 -25.82
CA LEU A 173 8.33 -21.06 -24.71
C LEU A 173 9.07 -20.72 -23.41
N LEU A 174 10.12 -21.47 -23.09
CA LEU A 174 10.99 -21.20 -21.93
C LEU A 174 11.71 -19.86 -22.06
N PHE A 175 12.29 -19.57 -23.23
CA PHE A 175 13.00 -18.31 -23.48
C PHE A 175 12.09 -17.11 -23.33
N ILE A 176 10.90 -17.14 -23.95
CA ILE A 176 9.89 -16.07 -23.86
C ILE A 176 9.41 -15.91 -22.43
N SER A 177 9.09 -17.01 -21.73
CA SER A 177 8.63 -16.98 -20.34
C SER A 177 9.65 -16.35 -19.41
N ILE A 178 10.92 -16.74 -19.50
CA ILE A 178 12.01 -16.16 -18.69
C ILE A 178 12.19 -14.68 -19.01
N SER A 179 12.17 -14.30 -20.28
CA SER A 179 12.30 -12.89 -20.71
C SER A 179 11.17 -12.02 -20.16
N LEU A 180 9.92 -12.51 -20.22
CA LEU A 180 8.75 -11.82 -19.68
C LEU A 180 8.81 -11.69 -18.15
N VAL A 181 9.28 -12.72 -17.44
CA VAL A 181 9.46 -12.65 -15.98
C VAL A 181 10.49 -11.58 -15.61
N ILE A 182 11.62 -11.52 -16.31
CA ILE A 182 12.66 -10.51 -16.06
C ILE A 182 12.08 -9.10 -16.30
N ALA A 183 11.42 -8.89 -17.44
CA ALA A 183 10.80 -7.60 -17.79
C ALA A 183 9.73 -7.16 -16.77
N SER A 184 8.83 -8.06 -16.38
CA SER A 184 7.79 -7.82 -15.38
C SER A 184 8.38 -7.48 -14.01
N THR A 185 9.37 -8.25 -13.56
CA THR A 185 10.06 -8.03 -12.29
C THR A 185 10.73 -6.65 -12.26
N TYR A 186 11.39 -6.24 -13.35
CA TYR A 186 12.00 -4.92 -13.48
C TYR A 186 10.95 -3.80 -13.42
N SER A 187 9.82 -3.98 -14.10
CA SER A 187 8.70 -3.02 -14.12
C SER A 187 8.10 -2.78 -12.72
N ILE A 188 8.08 -3.77 -11.85
CA ILE A 188 7.54 -3.65 -10.48
C ILE A 188 8.59 -3.09 -9.51
N ILE A 189 9.82 -3.60 -9.55
CA ILE A 189 10.83 -3.29 -8.52
C ILE A 189 11.40 -1.89 -8.67
N ARG A 190 11.52 -1.38 -9.90
CA ARG A 190 12.07 -0.04 -10.13
C ARG A 190 11.26 1.07 -9.46
N PRO A 191 9.91 1.13 -9.57
CA PRO A 191 9.09 2.09 -8.82
C PRO A 191 9.18 1.93 -7.30
N VAL A 192 9.17 0.69 -6.79
CA VAL A 192 9.31 0.40 -5.35
C VAL A 192 10.66 0.88 -4.80
N LYS A 193 11.75 0.70 -5.55
CA LYS A 193 13.07 1.24 -5.17
C LYS A 193 13.07 2.77 -5.13
N LYS A 194 12.37 3.43 -6.06
CA LYS A 194 12.21 4.90 -6.04
C LYS A 194 11.45 5.36 -4.80
N LEU A 195 10.37 4.66 -4.42
CA LEU A 195 9.63 4.93 -3.19
C LEU A 195 10.51 4.78 -1.96
N LYS A 196 11.29 3.69 -1.87
CA LYS A 196 12.24 3.50 -0.77
C LYS A 196 13.23 4.68 -0.64
N LEU A 197 13.87 5.07 -1.74
CA LEU A 197 14.81 6.19 -1.73
C LEU A 197 14.17 7.54 -1.37
N ALA A 198 12.91 7.73 -1.76
CA ALA A 198 12.17 8.92 -1.38
C ALA A 198 11.77 8.91 0.10
N THR A 199 11.45 7.73 0.66
CA THR A 199 11.21 7.59 2.10
C THR A 199 12.47 7.87 2.90
N GLU A 200 13.64 7.41 2.46
CA GLU A 200 14.93 7.73 3.08
C GLU A 200 15.19 9.26 3.08
N ARG A 201 14.96 9.93 1.95
CA ARG A 201 15.07 11.41 1.87
C ARG A 201 14.07 12.12 2.78
N LEU A 202 12.84 11.61 2.87
CA LEU A 202 11.82 12.17 3.77
C LEU A 202 12.24 12.09 5.25
N ILE A 203 12.89 10.99 5.66
CA ILE A 203 13.47 10.81 7.00
C ILE A 203 14.60 11.85 7.24
N ASP A 204 15.40 12.15 6.21
CA ASP A 204 16.47 13.16 6.26
C ASP A 204 15.94 14.60 6.20
N GLY A 205 14.62 14.82 6.14
CA GLY A 205 13.97 16.13 6.18
C GLY A 205 13.73 16.78 4.80
N ASP A 206 13.88 16.04 3.69
CA ASP A 206 13.53 16.54 2.36
C ASP A 206 12.01 16.39 2.13
N PHE A 207 11.26 17.43 2.52
CA PHE A 207 9.82 17.52 2.27
C PHE A 207 9.47 18.16 0.92
N GLU A 208 10.45 18.66 0.14
CA GLU A 208 10.17 19.41 -1.08
C GLU A 208 10.14 18.54 -2.33
N THR A 209 10.93 17.46 -2.38
CA THR A 209 11.10 16.65 -3.59
C THR A 209 9.97 15.64 -3.78
N PRO A 210 9.01 15.84 -4.73
CA PRO A 210 7.92 14.91 -4.95
C PRO A 210 8.38 13.68 -5.74
N ILE A 211 7.68 12.56 -5.55
CA ILE A 211 7.78 11.41 -6.45
C ILE A 211 6.85 11.63 -7.64
N LYS A 212 7.39 11.48 -8.85
CA LYS A 212 6.56 11.52 -10.06
C LYS A 212 5.65 10.29 -10.09
N GLN A 213 4.34 10.52 -10.11
CA GLN A 213 3.35 9.46 -10.33
C GLN A 213 3.44 9.02 -11.80
N THR A 214 3.82 7.78 -12.03
CA THR A 214 4.08 7.24 -13.38
C THR A 214 3.09 6.17 -13.80
N ARG A 215 2.19 5.74 -12.90
CA ARG A 215 1.28 4.60 -13.10
C ARG A 215 -0.11 4.94 -12.57
N LYS A 216 -1.12 4.15 -13.03
CA LYS A 216 -2.52 4.24 -12.59
C LYS A 216 -2.98 3.00 -11.81
N ASP A 217 -2.05 2.12 -11.44
CA ASP A 217 -2.28 0.92 -10.65
C ASP A 217 -2.03 1.17 -9.15
N GLU A 218 -1.98 0.11 -8.35
CA GLU A 218 -1.75 0.16 -6.91
C GLU A 218 -0.43 0.85 -6.54
N ILE A 219 0.61 0.69 -7.38
CA ILE A 219 1.89 1.39 -7.21
C ILE A 219 1.72 2.88 -7.46
N GLY A 220 0.95 3.29 -8.45
CA GLY A 220 0.60 4.69 -8.71
C GLY A 220 -0.19 5.32 -7.57
N THR A 221 -1.13 4.58 -7.00
CA THR A 221 -1.90 4.97 -5.81
C THR A 221 -0.99 5.16 -4.60
N LEU A 222 -0.04 4.25 -4.38
CA LEU A 222 0.95 4.36 -3.31
C LEU A 222 1.86 5.59 -3.47
N GLN A 223 2.28 5.91 -4.71
CA GLN A 223 3.03 7.14 -5.01
C GLN A 223 2.22 8.41 -4.68
N TYR A 224 0.92 8.41 -4.98
CA TYR A 224 0.01 9.50 -4.64
C TYR A 224 -0.10 9.71 -3.13
N HIS A 225 -0.38 8.65 -2.38
CA HIS A 225 -0.50 8.72 -0.92
C HIS A 225 0.82 9.11 -0.24
N PHE A 226 1.94 8.64 -0.77
CA PHE A 226 3.26 9.06 -0.31
C PHE A 226 3.45 10.59 -0.48
N ASN A 227 3.11 11.15 -1.64
CA ASN A 227 3.21 12.60 -1.87
C ASN A 227 2.30 13.39 -0.93
N LYS A 228 1.07 12.91 -0.68
CA LYS A 228 0.15 13.53 0.29
C LYS A 228 0.73 13.54 1.70
N MET A 229 1.30 12.41 2.14
CA MET A 229 1.97 12.32 3.43
C MET A 229 3.16 13.29 3.51
N ARG A 230 4.00 13.34 2.46
CA ARG A 230 5.14 14.26 2.37
C ARG A 230 4.70 15.72 2.50
N GLU A 231 3.65 16.14 1.76
CA GLU A 231 3.09 17.48 1.84
C GLU A 231 2.60 17.82 3.25
N SER A 232 1.85 16.90 3.87
CA SER A 232 1.34 17.12 5.23
C SER A 232 2.48 17.24 6.26
N LEU A 233 3.51 16.39 6.17
CA LEU A 233 4.68 16.48 7.04
C LEU A 233 5.46 17.77 6.82
N GLY A 234 5.62 18.22 5.57
CA GLY A 234 6.25 19.49 5.24
C GLY A 234 5.49 20.68 5.83
N GLN A 235 4.15 20.69 5.77
CA GLN A 235 3.32 21.73 6.41
C GLN A 235 3.50 21.76 7.93
N VAL A 236 3.51 20.57 8.57
CA VAL A 236 3.74 20.46 10.02
C VAL A 236 5.12 20.98 10.41
N ASP A 237 6.18 20.63 9.65
CA ASP A 237 7.53 21.12 9.94
C ASP A 237 7.65 22.64 9.74
N GLN A 238 7.07 23.18 8.66
CA GLN A 238 7.02 24.63 8.44
C GLN A 238 6.29 25.36 9.60
N MET A 239 5.11 24.84 10.01
CA MET A 239 4.39 25.43 11.15
C MET A 239 5.23 25.40 12.43
N ARG A 240 5.94 24.29 12.68
CA ARG A 240 6.85 24.17 13.83
C ARG A 240 8.01 25.17 13.76
N GLN A 241 8.64 25.32 12.59
CA GLN A 241 9.75 26.28 12.41
C GLN A 241 9.27 27.73 12.62
N HIS A 242 8.12 28.11 12.03
CA HIS A 242 7.50 29.43 12.24
C HIS A 242 7.16 29.67 13.71
N PHE A 243 6.63 28.64 14.41
CA PHE A 243 6.35 28.74 15.84
C PHE A 243 7.62 29.03 16.66
N VAL A 244 8.69 28.26 16.46
CA VAL A 244 9.97 28.45 17.19
C VAL A 244 10.56 29.83 16.88
N GLN A 245 10.50 30.27 15.63
CA GLN A 245 11.02 31.60 15.23
C GLN A 245 10.23 32.73 15.91
N ASN A 246 8.88 32.62 15.89
CA ASN A 246 8.01 33.63 16.50
C ASN A 246 8.19 33.68 18.02
N VAL A 247 8.23 32.54 18.70
CA VAL A 247 8.52 32.48 20.15
C VAL A 247 9.84 33.13 20.47
N SER A 248 10.91 32.84 19.70
CA SER A 248 12.21 33.40 19.90
C SER A 248 12.20 34.92 19.74
N HIS A 249 11.47 35.43 18.75
CA HIS A 249 11.34 36.88 18.52
C HIS A 249 10.55 37.56 19.63
N GLU A 250 9.39 37.02 20.03
CA GLU A 250 8.51 37.61 21.07
C GLU A 250 9.14 37.55 22.47
N ILE A 251 10.12 36.68 22.72
CA ILE A 251 10.91 36.67 23.96
C ILE A 251 12.09 37.62 23.88
N LYS A 252 12.81 37.67 22.74
CA LYS A 252 14.04 38.46 22.61
C LYS A 252 13.79 39.97 22.70
N THR A 253 12.69 40.43 22.11
CA THR A 253 12.35 41.86 22.07
C THR A 253 12.15 42.44 23.48
N PRO A 254 11.27 41.93 24.36
CA PRO A 254 11.09 42.44 25.71
C PRO A 254 12.38 42.29 26.57
N LEU A 255 13.11 41.19 26.41
CA LEU A 255 14.36 40.99 27.13
C LEU A 255 15.42 42.05 26.78
N THR A 256 15.56 42.40 25.51
CA THR A 256 16.44 43.46 25.05
C THR A 256 16.01 44.82 25.63
N HIS A 257 14.69 45.08 25.69
CA HIS A 257 14.15 46.31 26.26
C HIS A 257 14.41 46.38 27.78
N ILE A 258 14.25 45.29 28.53
CA ILE A 258 14.61 45.22 29.95
C ILE A 258 16.11 45.55 30.13
N HIS A 259 17.00 44.95 29.32
CA HIS A 259 18.44 45.25 29.39
C HIS A 259 18.73 46.71 29.15
N HIS A 260 18.08 47.34 28.18
CA HIS A 260 18.25 48.78 27.92
C HIS A 260 17.81 49.62 29.12
N LEU A 261 16.60 49.37 29.66
CA LEU A 261 16.06 50.08 30.82
C LEU A 261 16.94 49.91 32.05
N LEU A 262 17.51 48.74 32.28
CA LEU A 262 18.49 48.48 33.36
C LEU A 262 19.77 49.29 33.18
N SER A 263 20.29 49.46 31.94
CA SER A 263 21.44 50.30 31.64
C SER A 263 21.14 51.77 31.91
N GLU A 264 20.00 52.29 31.46
CA GLU A 264 19.52 53.64 31.73
C GLU A 264 19.32 53.90 33.25
N LEU A 265 18.75 52.93 33.95
CA LEU A 265 18.53 52.97 35.40
C LEU A 265 19.85 53.12 36.20
N GLN A 266 20.94 52.51 35.70
CA GLN A 266 22.28 52.65 36.30
C GLN A 266 22.92 54.02 36.05
N GLN A 267 22.59 54.67 34.96
CA GLN A 267 23.22 55.95 34.55
C GLN A 267 22.45 57.17 35.07
N THR A 268 21.16 57.06 35.37
CA THR A 268 20.34 58.21 35.82
C THR A 268 20.38 58.41 37.33
N SER A 269 20.50 59.61 37.78
CA SER A 269 20.37 60.03 39.18
C SER A 269 19.02 60.66 39.52
N ASP A 270 18.16 60.86 38.53
CA ASP A 270 16.81 61.38 38.69
C ASP A 270 15.88 60.33 39.30
N LYS A 271 15.31 60.65 40.48
CA LYS A 271 14.44 59.71 41.20
C LYS A 271 13.14 59.41 40.44
N THR A 272 12.61 60.36 39.68
CA THR A 272 11.35 60.19 38.93
C THR A 272 11.57 59.24 37.75
N LEU A 273 12.62 59.46 36.98
CA LEU A 273 13.01 58.61 35.87
C LEU A 273 13.37 57.18 36.34
N ARG A 274 14.04 57.05 37.48
CA ARG A 274 14.32 55.73 38.09
C ARG A 274 13.06 54.96 38.40
N GLN A 275 12.05 55.65 38.99
CA GLN A 275 10.78 55.00 39.32
C GLN A 275 10.01 54.59 38.05
N GLN A 276 10.07 55.42 37.00
CA GLN A 276 9.49 55.12 35.71
C GLN A 276 10.14 53.88 35.10
N TYR A 277 11.45 53.80 35.01
CA TYR A 277 12.18 52.65 34.48
C TYR A 277 11.87 51.34 35.26
N ILE A 278 11.74 51.42 36.59
CA ILE A 278 11.36 50.27 37.44
C ILE A 278 9.93 49.81 37.08
N ASN A 279 9.01 50.74 36.92
CA ASN A 279 7.62 50.42 36.55
C ASN A 279 7.55 49.80 35.14
N ASP A 280 8.32 50.33 34.19
CA ASP A 280 8.39 49.79 32.82
C ASP A 280 8.99 48.38 32.82
N ILE A 281 10.05 48.10 33.57
CA ILE A 281 10.64 46.78 33.75
C ILE A 281 9.63 45.82 34.37
N TYR A 282 8.87 46.25 35.38
CA TYR A 282 7.82 45.44 36.01
C TYR A 282 6.71 45.09 35.01
N THR A 283 6.26 46.04 34.21
CA THR A 283 5.24 45.83 33.17
C THR A 283 5.72 44.82 32.13
N ILE A 284 6.97 44.96 31.62
CA ILE A 284 7.52 44.06 30.60
C ILE A 284 7.73 42.64 31.18
N THR A 285 8.17 42.52 32.43
CA THR A 285 8.29 41.19 33.07
C THR A 285 6.96 40.53 33.28
N THR A 286 5.92 41.28 33.63
CA THR A 286 4.53 40.75 33.72
C THR A 286 4.02 40.26 32.37
N GLN A 287 4.25 41.03 31.28
CA GLN A 287 3.90 40.61 29.91
C GLN A 287 4.66 39.35 29.50
N LEU A 288 5.94 39.22 29.82
CA LEU A 288 6.75 38.05 29.52
C LEU A 288 6.25 36.80 30.29
N SER A 289 5.84 36.98 31.56
CA SER A 289 5.20 35.91 32.36
C SER A 289 3.87 35.46 31.75
N GLY A 290 3.04 36.38 31.26
CA GLY A 290 1.80 36.07 30.55
C GLY A 290 2.10 35.29 29.28
N LEU A 291 3.07 35.68 28.44
CA LEU A 291 3.47 34.95 27.25
C LEU A 291 3.88 33.50 27.56
N THR A 292 4.71 33.32 28.64
CA THR A 292 5.11 31.95 29.00
C THR A 292 3.95 31.07 29.45
N THR A 293 2.96 31.65 30.16
CA THR A 293 1.73 30.95 30.56
C THR A 293 0.88 30.56 29.33
N GLU A 294 0.73 31.45 28.36
CA GLU A 294 0.02 31.15 27.11
C GLU A 294 0.71 30.06 26.29
N LEU A 295 2.06 30.08 26.24
CA LEU A 295 2.85 29.02 25.56
C LEU A 295 2.71 27.66 26.24
N LEU A 296 2.73 27.61 27.58
CA LEU A 296 2.51 26.39 28.35
C LEU A 296 1.10 25.83 28.12
N LEU A 297 0.08 26.73 28.11
CA LEU A 297 -1.29 26.35 27.80
C LEU A 297 -1.42 25.77 26.36
N LEU A 298 -0.79 26.41 25.36
CA LEU A 298 -0.76 25.88 24.00
C LEU A 298 -0.13 24.49 23.93
N SER A 299 0.97 24.27 24.65
CA SER A 299 1.62 22.97 24.74
C SER A 299 0.71 21.93 25.40
N GLU A 300 -0.08 22.32 26.42
CA GLU A 300 -1.07 21.45 27.04
C GLU A 300 -2.21 21.10 26.09
N LEU A 301 -2.71 22.08 25.33
CA LEU A 301 -3.78 21.89 24.33
C LEU A 301 -3.32 21.02 23.16
N ASP A 302 -2.09 21.17 22.67
CA ASP A 302 -1.48 20.33 21.63
C ASP A 302 -1.33 18.86 22.12
N ASN A 303 -1.15 18.62 23.43
CA ASN A 303 -1.01 17.31 24.04
C ASN A 303 -2.22 16.93 24.92
N HIS A 304 -3.41 17.04 24.35
CA HIS A 304 -4.71 16.97 25.04
C HIS A 304 -5.13 15.60 25.60
N GLN A 305 -4.29 14.54 25.48
CA GLN A 305 -4.63 13.17 25.90
C GLN A 305 -4.96 13.04 27.41
N HIS A 306 -4.55 14.01 28.23
CA HIS A 306 -4.77 14.02 29.68
C HIS A 306 -5.81 15.04 30.14
N LEU A 307 -6.45 15.77 29.21
CA LEU A 307 -7.47 16.75 29.56
C LEU A 307 -8.80 16.05 29.83
N LEU A 308 -9.43 16.39 30.96
CA LEU A 308 -10.78 15.91 31.32
C LEU A 308 -11.81 16.98 30.92
N PHE A 309 -12.97 16.54 30.44
CA PHE A 309 -14.08 17.39 29.97
C PHE A 309 -15.38 16.94 30.66
N ASP A 310 -15.32 16.70 31.96
CA ASP A 310 -16.40 16.15 32.77
C ASP A 310 -16.96 17.13 33.83
N ASP A 311 -16.50 18.39 33.80
CA ASP A 311 -17.04 19.42 34.67
C ASP A 311 -18.48 19.82 34.24
N LYS A 312 -19.40 19.94 35.21
CA LYS A 312 -20.74 20.51 35.00
C LYS A 312 -20.69 22.02 35.15
N ILE A 313 -20.63 22.73 34.04
CA ILE A 313 -20.42 24.18 33.97
C ILE A 313 -21.73 24.91 33.82
N LYS A 314 -22.04 25.86 34.74
CA LYS A 314 -23.07 26.85 34.53
C LYS A 314 -22.52 28.00 33.72
N VAL A 315 -22.74 27.97 32.40
CA VAL A 315 -22.09 28.91 31.46
C VAL A 315 -22.46 30.36 31.73
N ASP A 316 -23.74 30.63 32.06
CA ASP A 316 -24.20 31.97 32.42
C ASP A 316 -23.49 32.53 33.65
N GLN A 317 -23.23 31.70 34.67
CA GLN A 317 -22.49 32.13 35.87
C GLN A 317 -21.02 32.39 35.55
N LEU A 318 -20.39 31.51 34.75
CA LEU A 318 -19.03 31.66 34.31
C LEU A 318 -18.81 32.97 33.55
N ILE A 319 -19.72 33.33 32.64
CA ILE A 319 -19.66 34.59 31.89
C ILE A 319 -19.82 35.80 32.85
N LYS A 320 -20.77 35.73 33.79
CA LYS A 320 -20.98 36.79 34.79
C LYS A 320 -19.72 37.02 35.64
N ASP A 321 -19.06 35.95 36.04
CA ASP A 321 -17.82 36.03 36.83
C ASP A 321 -16.67 36.67 36.01
N ILE A 322 -16.54 36.32 34.72
CA ILE A 322 -15.58 36.92 33.81
C ILE A 322 -15.87 38.42 33.63
N ILE A 323 -17.10 38.80 33.35
CA ILE A 323 -17.50 40.22 33.23
C ILE A 323 -17.15 41.00 34.49
N ARG A 324 -17.45 40.46 35.67
CA ARG A 324 -17.15 41.09 36.96
C ARG A 324 -15.63 41.27 37.18
N HIS A 325 -14.83 40.30 36.73
CA HIS A 325 -13.37 40.37 36.83
C HIS A 325 -12.80 41.48 35.94
N GLU A 326 -13.32 41.64 34.72
CA GLU A 326 -12.84 42.59 33.74
C GLU A 326 -13.53 43.98 33.84
N GLN A 327 -14.49 44.15 34.78
CA GLN A 327 -15.29 45.38 34.92
C GLN A 327 -14.42 46.63 35.08
N PHE A 328 -13.33 46.53 35.87
CA PHE A 328 -12.44 47.68 36.09
C PHE A 328 -11.80 48.16 34.79
N ALA A 329 -11.32 47.24 33.95
CA ALA A 329 -10.70 47.58 32.67
C ALA A 329 -11.76 48.17 31.68
N ALA A 330 -12.98 47.71 31.73
CA ALA A 330 -14.08 48.29 30.97
C ALA A 330 -14.46 49.71 31.44
N ASP A 331 -14.51 49.92 32.75
CA ASP A 331 -14.83 51.23 33.37
C ASP A 331 -13.75 52.29 33.06
N GLU A 332 -12.44 51.92 33.03
CA GLU A 332 -11.35 52.79 32.62
C GLU A 332 -11.53 53.39 31.20
N LYS A 333 -12.15 52.61 30.31
CA LYS A 333 -12.50 53.05 28.94
C LYS A 333 -13.96 53.55 28.82
N SER A 334 -14.71 53.64 29.92
CA SER A 334 -16.11 54.04 29.94
C SER A 334 -16.98 53.15 29.01
N LEU A 335 -16.68 51.85 28.90
CA LEU A 335 -17.43 50.94 28.05
C LEU A 335 -18.73 50.50 28.70
N ILE A 336 -19.73 50.24 27.87
CA ILE A 336 -21.02 49.69 28.29
C ILE A 336 -21.02 48.20 27.91
N ILE A 337 -21.14 47.31 28.93
CA ILE A 337 -21.27 45.86 28.67
C ILE A 337 -22.75 45.49 28.87
N LEU A 338 -23.38 45.01 27.80
CA LEU A 338 -24.75 44.48 27.83
C LEU A 338 -24.68 42.95 27.73
N ALA A 339 -25.37 42.25 28.64
CA ALA A 339 -25.34 40.79 28.68
C ALA A 339 -26.76 40.22 28.76
N ASP A 340 -27.12 39.43 27.75
CA ASP A 340 -28.35 38.63 27.69
C ASP A 340 -27.96 37.14 27.75
N LEU A 341 -28.15 36.52 28.94
CA LEU A 341 -27.63 35.24 29.26
C LEU A 341 -28.72 34.28 29.73
N GLU A 342 -29.04 33.30 28.87
CA GLU A 342 -29.84 32.16 29.25
C GLU A 342 -29.11 31.26 30.26
N SER A 343 -29.85 30.69 31.23
CA SER A 343 -29.25 29.73 32.17
C SER A 343 -28.98 28.36 31.50
N ILE A 344 -27.75 28.09 31.17
CA ILE A 344 -27.35 26.93 30.40
C ILE A 344 -26.28 26.13 31.16
N ASN A 345 -26.49 24.79 31.24
CA ASN A 345 -25.48 23.86 31.74
C ASN A 345 -24.77 23.21 30.59
N PHE A 346 -23.43 23.09 30.69
CA PHE A 346 -22.57 22.48 29.70
C PHE A 346 -21.61 21.50 30.38
N LEU A 347 -21.35 20.36 29.74
CA LEU A 347 -20.33 19.39 30.20
C LEU A 347 -19.03 19.63 29.44
N GLY A 348 -17.97 19.99 30.17
CA GLY A 348 -16.72 20.36 29.53
C GLY A 348 -15.59 20.56 30.53
N ASN A 349 -14.52 21.27 30.16
CA ASN A 349 -13.45 21.69 31.05
C ASN A 349 -13.64 23.16 31.44
N GLN A 350 -14.00 23.40 32.71
CA GLN A 350 -14.33 24.74 33.21
C GLN A 350 -13.17 25.71 33.10
N ARG A 351 -11.94 25.29 33.41
CA ARG A 351 -10.73 26.11 33.36
C ARG A 351 -10.45 26.59 31.92
N LEU A 352 -10.53 25.66 30.96
CA LEU A 352 -10.28 25.96 29.55
C LEU A 352 -11.38 26.86 28.97
N LEU A 353 -12.65 26.58 29.27
CA LEU A 353 -13.75 27.39 28.78
C LEU A 353 -13.68 28.81 29.37
N HIS A 354 -13.36 28.96 30.67
CA HIS A 354 -13.09 30.26 31.28
C HIS A 354 -12.03 31.03 30.52
N GLN A 355 -10.88 30.41 30.21
CA GLN A 355 -9.80 31.04 29.44
C GLN A 355 -10.24 31.48 28.05
N ALA A 356 -11.02 30.66 27.34
CA ALA A 356 -11.51 31.00 25.99
C ALA A 356 -12.42 32.22 26.01
N LEU A 357 -13.40 32.23 26.94
CA LEU A 357 -14.37 33.34 27.06
C LEU A 357 -13.69 34.61 27.58
N SER A 358 -12.79 34.50 28.55
CA SER A 358 -12.00 35.64 29.05
C SER A 358 -11.13 36.26 27.92
N ASN A 359 -10.45 35.46 27.09
CA ASN A 359 -9.69 35.96 25.97
C ASN A 359 -10.56 36.78 24.99
N LEU A 360 -11.80 36.35 24.72
CA LEU A 360 -12.71 37.08 23.86
C LEU A 360 -13.18 38.40 24.50
N LEU A 361 -13.50 38.41 25.80
CA LEU A 361 -13.91 39.64 26.50
C LEU A 361 -12.75 40.62 26.58
N ILE A 362 -11.52 40.18 26.93
CA ILE A 362 -10.34 41.05 26.97
C ILE A 362 -10.08 41.65 25.57
N ASN A 363 -10.21 40.86 24.50
CA ASN A 363 -10.12 41.38 23.13
C ASN A 363 -11.19 42.41 22.82
N ALA A 364 -12.47 42.15 23.19
CA ALA A 364 -13.55 43.11 23.00
C ALA A 364 -13.27 44.45 23.75
N ILE A 365 -12.86 44.38 25.03
CA ILE A 365 -12.49 45.58 25.81
C ILE A 365 -11.31 46.29 25.17
N LYS A 366 -10.32 45.57 24.69
CA LYS A 366 -9.13 46.17 24.09
C LYS A 366 -9.42 46.94 22.80
N TYR A 367 -10.24 46.39 21.92
CA TYR A 367 -10.48 46.90 20.56
C TYR A 367 -11.74 47.77 20.44
N THR A 368 -12.56 47.85 21.48
CA THR A 368 -13.68 48.81 21.52
C THR A 368 -13.15 50.23 21.77
N ASP A 369 -13.68 51.19 21.04
CA ASP A 369 -13.35 52.61 21.23
C ASP A 369 -13.88 53.09 22.58
N VAL A 370 -13.26 54.15 23.12
CA VAL A 370 -13.70 54.77 24.40
C VAL A 370 -15.17 55.19 24.34
N GLY A 371 -15.97 54.77 25.30
CA GLY A 371 -17.41 55.03 25.36
C GLY A 371 -18.25 54.11 24.47
N GLY A 372 -17.65 53.12 23.80
CA GLY A 372 -18.36 52.12 22.97
C GLY A 372 -19.10 51.06 23.78
N ALA A 373 -19.75 50.14 23.06
CA ALA A 373 -20.54 49.06 23.64
C ALA A 373 -19.98 47.67 23.31
N ILE A 374 -20.19 46.76 24.25
CA ILE A 374 -19.89 45.30 24.08
C ILE A 374 -21.20 44.56 24.39
N ASP A 375 -21.72 43.84 23.42
CA ASP A 375 -22.92 43.01 23.56
C ASP A 375 -22.53 41.55 23.70
N ILE A 376 -23.00 40.86 24.75
CA ILE A 376 -22.74 39.46 25.03
C ILE A 376 -24.10 38.75 25.09
N ALA A 377 -24.26 37.69 24.27
CA ALA A 377 -25.44 36.84 24.33
C ALA A 377 -25.10 35.38 24.48
N LEU A 378 -25.87 34.66 25.30
CA LEU A 378 -25.82 33.23 25.46
C LEU A 378 -27.20 32.64 25.27
N GLN A 379 -27.39 31.83 24.25
CA GLN A 379 -28.69 31.31 23.86
C GLN A 379 -28.63 29.81 23.57
N HIS A 380 -29.73 29.12 23.79
CA HIS A 380 -29.90 27.72 23.40
C HIS A 380 -30.61 27.69 22.03
N SER A 381 -30.00 27.05 21.05
CA SER A 381 -30.58 26.89 19.72
C SER A 381 -30.59 25.40 19.30
N HIS A 382 -31.79 24.79 19.31
CA HIS A 382 -32.00 23.37 18.99
C HIS A 382 -31.10 22.44 19.83
N ASN A 383 -30.00 21.93 19.23
CA ASN A 383 -29.08 21.03 19.88
C ASN A 383 -27.69 21.66 20.16
N ASN A 384 -27.63 23.00 20.09
CA ASN A 384 -26.38 23.75 20.27
C ASN A 384 -26.55 24.87 21.28
N ILE A 385 -25.44 25.22 21.91
CA ILE A 385 -25.30 26.42 22.73
C ILE A 385 -24.56 27.44 21.89
N ILE A 386 -25.14 28.63 21.74
CA ILE A 386 -24.57 29.72 20.97
C ILE A 386 -24.16 30.83 21.94
N PHE A 387 -22.89 31.14 21.96
CA PHE A 387 -22.34 32.33 22.64
C PHE A 387 -21.89 33.32 21.57
N THR A 388 -22.32 34.57 21.71
CA THR A 388 -21.90 35.68 20.85
C THR A 388 -21.32 36.81 21.70
N ILE A 389 -20.25 37.40 21.20
CA ILE A 389 -19.71 38.65 21.74
C ILE A 389 -19.47 39.60 20.58
N SER A 390 -20.12 40.75 20.63
CA SER A 390 -20.01 41.81 19.62
C SER A 390 -19.46 43.06 20.24
N ASN A 391 -18.62 43.77 19.54
CA ASN A 391 -18.06 45.01 20.02
C ASN A 391 -17.91 46.04 18.90
N ASP A 392 -18.10 47.31 19.28
CA ASP A 392 -17.79 48.43 18.40
C ASP A 392 -16.27 48.60 18.25
N GLY A 393 -15.77 48.71 17.01
CA GLY A 393 -14.35 48.85 16.79
C GLY A 393 -13.95 49.03 15.32
N SER A 394 -12.69 49.23 15.09
CA SER A 394 -12.17 49.44 13.73
C SER A 394 -12.36 48.19 12.85
N PRO A 395 -12.72 48.39 11.56
CA PRO A 395 -12.95 47.28 10.66
C PRO A 395 -11.70 46.41 10.41
N ILE A 396 -11.91 45.12 10.32
CA ILE A 396 -10.83 44.13 10.02
C ILE A 396 -10.84 43.85 8.53
N SER A 397 -9.69 43.91 7.87
CA SER A 397 -9.61 43.61 6.44
C SER A 397 -9.90 42.13 6.14
N PRO A 398 -10.46 41.77 4.96
CA PRO A 398 -10.68 40.35 4.60
C PRO A 398 -9.44 39.48 4.64
N GLN A 399 -8.26 40.07 4.37
CA GLN A 399 -6.99 39.34 4.45
C GLN A 399 -6.60 39.07 5.91
N ALA A 400 -6.91 39.97 6.84
CA ALA A 400 -6.68 39.81 8.27
C ALA A 400 -7.69 38.83 8.87
N GLU A 401 -8.96 38.87 8.44
CA GLU A 401 -10.03 37.96 8.87
C GLU A 401 -9.62 36.48 8.68
N ALA A 402 -9.08 36.12 7.51
CA ALA A 402 -8.66 34.74 7.21
C ALA A 402 -7.55 34.23 8.16
N ARG A 403 -6.85 35.13 8.86
CA ARG A 403 -5.67 34.84 9.69
C ARG A 403 -5.85 35.10 11.17
N LEU A 404 -7.02 35.60 11.60
CA LEU A 404 -7.27 36.01 12.99
C LEU A 404 -6.97 34.91 14.03
N PHE A 405 -7.14 33.64 13.65
CA PHE A 405 -6.92 32.47 14.51
C PHE A 405 -5.54 31.83 14.32
N GLU A 406 -4.66 32.43 13.50
CA GLU A 406 -3.28 31.96 13.38
C GLU A 406 -2.46 32.37 14.63
N ARG A 407 -1.57 31.47 15.07
CA ARG A 407 -0.68 31.72 16.21
C ARG A 407 0.25 32.89 15.90
N PHE A 408 0.41 33.85 16.84
CA PHE A 408 1.23 35.06 16.72
C PHE A 408 0.75 36.07 15.67
N TYR A 409 -0.45 35.89 15.14
CA TYR A 409 -0.97 36.87 14.19
C TYR A 409 -1.51 38.12 14.92
N LYS A 410 -1.13 39.28 14.44
CA LYS A 410 -1.55 40.61 14.94
C LYS A 410 -2.05 41.44 13.76
N VAL A 411 -3.22 42.07 13.91
CA VAL A 411 -3.77 42.95 12.87
C VAL A 411 -2.92 44.19 12.72
N SER A 412 -2.36 44.74 13.81
CA SER A 412 -1.47 45.87 13.83
C SER A 412 -0.10 45.52 14.44
N LYS A 413 1.00 46.03 13.85
CA LYS A 413 2.36 45.87 14.40
C LYS A 413 2.58 46.59 15.74
N HIS A 414 1.72 47.55 16.07
CA HIS A 414 1.78 48.32 17.32
C HIS A 414 0.95 47.70 18.44
N ASP A 415 0.36 46.53 18.18
CA ASP A 415 -0.41 45.81 19.16
C ASP A 415 0.50 45.13 20.19
N ASN A 416 0.35 45.50 21.47
CA ASN A 416 1.09 44.94 22.59
C ASN A 416 0.64 43.52 22.99
N SER A 417 -0.32 42.90 22.28
CA SER A 417 -0.70 41.51 22.52
C SER A 417 0.29 40.51 21.92
N ASN A 418 0.28 39.28 22.41
CA ASN A 418 1.18 38.22 21.93
C ASN A 418 0.64 37.54 20.65
N GLY A 419 -0.61 37.82 20.23
CA GLY A 419 -1.25 37.19 19.09
C GLY A 419 -1.56 35.68 19.30
N LEU A 420 -1.67 35.25 20.55
CA LEU A 420 -1.95 33.84 20.91
C LEU A 420 -3.38 33.63 21.40
N GLY A 421 -4.05 34.65 21.96
CA GLY A 421 -5.35 34.52 22.62
C GLY A 421 -6.44 33.91 21.73
N LEU A 422 -6.62 34.40 20.48
CA LEU A 422 -7.63 33.84 19.57
C LEU A 422 -7.27 32.43 19.08
N ALA A 423 -5.98 32.12 18.89
CA ALA A 423 -5.55 30.77 18.56
C ALA A 423 -5.81 29.78 19.70
N ILE A 424 -5.55 30.21 20.96
CA ILE A 424 -5.87 29.45 22.18
C ILE A 424 -7.39 29.23 22.26
N THR A 425 -8.16 30.29 22.08
CA THR A 425 -9.64 30.21 22.10
C THR A 425 -10.16 29.20 21.09
N LYS A 426 -9.69 29.27 19.84
CA LYS A 426 -10.07 28.32 18.81
C LYS A 426 -9.72 26.86 19.19
N SER A 427 -8.50 26.62 19.65
CA SER A 427 -8.07 25.29 20.08
C SER A 427 -8.93 24.74 21.23
N ILE A 428 -9.27 25.58 22.21
CA ILE A 428 -10.14 25.20 23.34
C ILE A 428 -11.55 24.84 22.85
N ILE A 429 -12.13 25.64 21.97
CA ILE A 429 -13.47 25.41 21.44
C ILE A 429 -13.52 24.14 20.59
N GLU A 430 -12.50 23.90 19.76
CA GLU A 430 -12.37 22.67 18.96
C GLU A 430 -12.24 21.42 19.85
N LEU A 431 -11.51 21.49 20.98
CA LEU A 431 -11.43 20.40 21.96
C LEU A 431 -12.77 20.12 22.67
N HIS A 432 -13.64 21.12 22.77
CA HIS A 432 -15.03 20.94 23.23
C HIS A 432 -15.99 20.55 22.09
N HIS A 433 -15.47 20.15 20.92
CA HIS A 433 -16.24 19.79 19.73
C HIS A 433 -17.12 20.92 19.17
N GLY A 434 -16.78 22.17 19.49
CA GLY A 434 -17.45 23.37 19.02
C GLY A 434 -16.76 24.02 17.83
N THR A 435 -17.32 25.13 17.38
CA THR A 435 -16.75 25.99 16.34
C THR A 435 -16.76 27.44 16.79
N ILE A 436 -15.76 28.20 16.34
CA ILE A 436 -15.73 29.66 16.52
C ILE A 436 -15.69 30.32 15.15
N GLN A 437 -16.50 31.35 14.97
CA GLN A 437 -16.57 32.12 13.73
C GLN A 437 -16.45 33.59 14.03
N PHE A 438 -15.90 34.34 13.09
CA PHE A 438 -15.83 35.77 13.08
C PHE A 438 -16.77 36.29 11.99
N THR A 439 -17.55 37.31 12.30
CA THR A 439 -18.39 38.04 11.34
C THR A 439 -18.29 39.54 11.62
N GLN A 440 -18.33 40.33 10.57
CA GLN A 440 -18.37 41.78 10.68
C GLN A 440 -19.65 42.26 10.03
N SER A 441 -20.52 42.89 10.83
CA SER A 441 -21.74 43.53 10.34
C SER A 441 -21.53 45.05 10.36
N ASN A 442 -21.62 45.70 9.20
CA ASN A 442 -21.27 47.08 8.97
C ASN A 442 -19.79 47.38 9.27
N GLU A 443 -19.33 48.61 8.96
CA GLU A 443 -17.88 48.95 9.08
C GLU A 443 -17.37 49.06 10.53
N TYR A 444 -18.25 48.91 11.54
CA TYR A 444 -17.91 49.25 12.93
C TYR A 444 -18.22 48.18 13.99
N VAL A 445 -18.91 47.10 13.64
CA VAL A 445 -19.27 46.04 14.62
C VAL A 445 -18.62 44.70 14.25
N THR A 446 -17.80 44.22 15.14
CA THR A 446 -17.17 42.89 15.03
C THR A 446 -17.86 41.89 15.96
N THR A 447 -18.13 40.68 15.50
CA THR A 447 -18.81 39.64 16.28
C THR A 447 -18.06 38.35 16.22
N PHE A 448 -17.73 37.76 17.38
CA PHE A 448 -17.28 36.40 17.52
C PHE A 448 -18.44 35.51 17.97
N THR A 449 -18.70 34.43 17.27
CA THR A 449 -19.74 33.44 17.56
C THR A 449 -19.11 32.11 17.88
N ILE A 450 -19.35 31.59 19.08
CA ILE A 450 -19.00 30.23 19.48
C ILE A 450 -20.23 29.36 19.42
N THR A 451 -20.16 28.22 18.80
CA THR A 451 -21.21 27.20 18.80
C THR A 451 -20.65 25.91 19.46
N LEU A 452 -21.26 25.51 20.57
CA LEU A 452 -20.92 24.28 21.29
C LEU A 452 -22.06 23.26 21.14
N PRO A 453 -21.79 21.97 20.96
CA PRO A 453 -22.83 20.96 20.94
C PRO A 453 -23.44 20.83 22.34
N ASN A 454 -24.75 20.79 22.45
CA ASN A 454 -25.42 20.58 23.73
C ASN A 454 -25.43 19.08 24.07
N ASN A 455 -24.36 18.61 24.70
CA ASN A 455 -24.21 17.23 25.15
C ASN A 455 -24.90 17.00 26.52
N SER A 456 -26.07 17.60 26.76
CA SER A 456 -26.87 17.29 27.93
C SER A 456 -27.48 15.89 27.79
N HIS A 457 -26.70 14.85 28.12
CA HIS A 457 -27.21 13.51 28.42
C HIS A 457 -26.68 13.07 29.78
#